data_29a5fc8bb2689ce15e297da5d602bf96
#
_entry.id   29a5fc8bb2689ce15e297da5d602bf96
#
_cell.length_a   1.000
_cell.length_b   1.000
_cell.length_c   1.000
_cell.angle_alpha   90.00
_cell.angle_beta   90.00
_cell.angle_gamma   90.00
#
_symmetry.space_group_name_H-M   'P 1'
#
loop_
_entity.id
_entity.type
_entity.pdbx_description
1 polymer ?
#
loop_
_entity_poly.entity_id
_entity_poly.type
_entity_poly.pdbx_seq_one_letter_code
_entity_poly.pdbx_strand_id
1 'polypeptide(L)'
;MGQYYKVVNTTKGQTLTPHAFGSGAKLMEFSSDGQSVMQALAILLADGNGRGGGDLRSENPLIGSWAGDNIVVAGDYGDEGKFVPVKNRKENLYSYASQNFIDISFAVIEALCDDAWYKQQMFEEWKAQGYEDWNEERQQLKVNLFGEKGSKMKTPTYA
;
A
#
# COMPACT_ATOMS: atom_id res chain seq x y z
N MET A 1 3.96 21.52 -10.90
CA MET A 1 3.39 20.18 -10.70
C MET A 1 3.82 19.62 -9.37
N GLY A 2 2.93 18.89 -8.73
CA GLY A 2 3.21 18.34 -7.41
C GLY A 2 4.11 17.12 -7.45
N GLN A 3 4.78 16.88 -6.34
CA GLN A 3 5.56 15.67 -6.11
C GLN A 3 4.64 14.52 -5.70
N TYR A 4 4.90 13.34 -6.22
CA TYR A 4 4.20 12.11 -5.84
C TYR A 4 5.05 11.27 -4.90
N TYR A 5 4.39 10.56 -4.00
CA TYR A 5 5.05 9.80 -2.95
C TYR A 5 4.59 8.35 -2.92
N LYS A 6 5.46 7.50 -2.41
CA LYS A 6 5.16 6.10 -2.03
C LYS A 6 5.65 5.87 -0.62
N VAL A 7 5.03 4.93 0.06
CA VAL A 7 5.55 4.43 1.33
C VAL A 7 6.51 3.28 1.01
N VAL A 8 7.73 3.38 1.52
CA VAL A 8 8.81 2.43 1.21
C VAL A 8 9.35 1.83 2.50
N ASN A 9 9.34 0.49 2.57
CA ASN A 9 9.99 -0.26 3.62
C ASN A 9 11.36 -0.73 3.10
N THR A 10 12.41 -0.07 3.54
CA THR A 10 13.78 -0.39 3.09
C THR A 10 14.34 -1.64 3.76
N THR A 11 13.81 -2.04 4.90
CA THR A 11 14.22 -3.26 5.61
C THR A 11 13.78 -4.51 4.85
N LYS A 12 12.54 -4.53 4.35
CA LYS A 12 11.96 -5.69 3.66
C LYS A 12 11.96 -5.60 2.14
N GLY A 13 12.24 -4.43 1.58
CA GLY A 13 12.11 -4.24 0.13
C GLY A 13 10.66 -4.28 -0.34
N GLN A 14 9.77 -3.59 0.36
CA GLN A 14 8.34 -3.54 0.08
C GLN A 14 7.86 -2.11 -0.05
N THR A 15 6.78 -1.90 -0.81
CA THR A 15 6.19 -0.57 -1.01
C THR A 15 4.68 -0.59 -0.91
N LEU A 16 4.12 0.60 -0.64
CA LEU A 16 2.69 0.88 -0.79
C LEU A 16 2.50 2.01 -1.80
N THR A 17 1.55 1.84 -2.70
CA THR A 17 1.14 2.86 -3.67
C THR A 17 -0.17 3.50 -3.20
N PRO A 18 -0.20 4.81 -2.88
CA PRO A 18 -1.39 5.44 -2.32
C PRO A 18 -2.65 5.29 -3.16
N HIS A 19 -2.53 5.38 -4.49
CA HIS A 19 -3.68 5.24 -5.38
C HIS A 19 -4.40 3.88 -5.28
N ALA A 20 -3.70 2.83 -4.87
CA ALA A 20 -4.32 1.52 -4.66
C ALA A 20 -5.36 1.54 -3.55
N PHE A 21 -5.23 2.49 -2.61
CA PHE A 21 -6.15 2.66 -1.48
C PHE A 21 -7.15 3.81 -1.71
N GLY A 22 -7.22 4.35 -2.91
CA GLY A 22 -8.06 5.51 -3.19
C GLY A 22 -7.51 6.84 -2.69
N SER A 23 -6.32 6.84 -2.08
CA SER A 23 -5.65 8.07 -1.64
C SER A 23 -4.98 8.79 -2.80
N GLY A 24 -4.94 10.12 -2.76
CA GLY A 24 -4.03 10.87 -3.61
C GLY A 24 -2.58 10.55 -3.23
N ALA A 25 -1.67 10.73 -4.18
CA ALA A 25 -0.26 10.41 -3.99
C ALA A 25 0.60 11.60 -3.58
N LYS A 26 0.01 12.78 -3.42
CA LYS A 26 0.69 13.94 -2.85
C LYS A 26 0.72 13.81 -1.34
N LEU A 27 1.75 14.35 -0.71
CA LEU A 27 1.99 14.11 0.71
C LEU A 27 0.77 14.41 1.60
N MET A 28 0.14 15.55 1.37
CA MET A 28 -1.01 15.97 2.20
C MET A 28 -2.33 15.25 1.85
N GLU A 29 -2.31 14.40 0.83
CA GLU A 29 -3.47 13.63 0.42
C GLU A 29 -3.52 12.23 1.02
N PHE A 30 -2.48 11.81 1.74
CA PHE A 30 -2.35 10.44 2.26
C PHE A 30 -3.46 10.04 3.21
N SER A 31 -4.07 10.97 3.90
CA SER A 31 -5.13 10.71 4.89
C SER A 31 -6.43 11.45 4.59
N SER A 32 -6.64 11.84 3.32
CA SER A 32 -7.81 12.62 2.94
C SER A 32 -9.13 11.85 3.07
N ASP A 33 -9.10 10.53 3.03
CA ASP A 33 -10.27 9.67 3.13
C ASP A 33 -10.11 8.64 4.23
N GLY A 34 -11.22 8.11 4.75
CA GLY A 34 -11.21 7.15 5.86
C GLY A 34 -10.56 5.81 5.53
N GLN A 35 -10.45 5.47 4.24
CA GLN A 35 -9.81 4.23 3.77
C GLN A 35 -8.58 4.60 2.97
N SER A 36 -7.57 5.06 3.69
CA SER A 36 -6.38 5.64 3.08
C SER A 36 -5.16 4.75 3.22
N VAL A 37 -4.09 5.10 2.51
CA VAL A 37 -2.77 4.49 2.68
C VAL A 37 -2.27 4.61 4.13
N MET A 38 -2.70 5.64 4.87
CA MET A 38 -2.33 5.80 6.28
C MET A 38 -2.96 4.72 7.15
N GLN A 39 -4.18 4.30 6.87
CA GLN A 39 -4.80 3.17 7.57
C GLN A 39 -4.04 1.87 7.30
N ALA A 40 -3.65 1.64 6.05
CA ALA A 40 -2.83 0.49 5.68
C ALA A 40 -1.49 0.51 6.41
N LEU A 41 -0.83 1.67 6.45
CA LEU A 41 0.43 1.83 7.16
C LEU A 41 0.25 1.57 8.66
N ALA A 42 -0.83 2.05 9.26
CA ALA A 42 -1.10 1.84 10.68
C ALA A 42 -1.21 0.35 11.03
N ILE A 43 -1.91 -0.44 10.24
CA ILE A 43 -2.03 -1.87 10.53
C ILE A 43 -0.74 -2.63 10.30
N LEU A 44 0.08 -2.22 9.33
CA LEU A 44 1.39 -2.81 9.10
C LEU A 44 2.36 -2.55 10.26
N LEU A 45 2.22 -1.41 10.93
CA LEU A 45 3.08 -0.99 12.02
C LEU A 45 2.55 -1.36 13.42
N ALA A 46 1.35 -1.93 13.50
CA ALA A 46 0.73 -2.24 14.78
C ALA A 46 1.51 -3.32 15.54
N ASP A 47 1.73 -3.14 16.82
CA ASP A 47 2.40 -4.15 17.64
C ASP A 47 1.47 -5.28 18.09
N GLY A 48 0.17 -5.15 17.85
CA GLY A 48 -0.83 -6.17 18.17
C GLY A 48 -2.19 -5.83 17.59
N ASN A 49 -3.06 -6.82 17.53
CA ASN A 49 -4.39 -6.71 16.93
C ASN A 49 -5.33 -7.75 17.56
N GLY A 50 -6.65 -7.52 17.43
CA GLY A 50 -7.68 -8.49 17.80
C GLY A 50 -8.00 -8.56 19.29
N ARG A 51 -7.69 -7.50 20.05
CA ARG A 51 -7.88 -7.48 21.51
C ARG A 51 -9.00 -6.56 22.00
N GLY A 52 -9.56 -5.73 21.13
CA GLY A 52 -10.58 -4.78 21.56
C GLY A 52 -11.33 -4.13 20.43
N GLY A 53 -12.32 -3.32 20.78
CA GLY A 53 -13.08 -2.54 19.81
C GLY A 53 -12.17 -1.56 19.08
N GLY A 54 -12.34 -1.48 17.76
CA GLY A 54 -11.50 -0.64 16.90
C GLY A 54 -10.34 -1.39 16.26
N ASP A 55 -10.04 -2.59 16.71
CA ASP A 55 -9.05 -3.44 16.05
C ASP A 55 -9.60 -4.00 14.74
N LEU A 56 -8.70 -4.38 13.84
CA LEU A 56 -9.06 -5.08 12.62
C LEU A 56 -9.32 -6.56 12.94
N ARG A 57 -10.44 -7.09 12.49
CA ARG A 57 -10.78 -8.50 12.70
C ARG A 57 -10.12 -9.37 11.63
N SER A 58 -8.82 -9.57 11.76
CA SER A 58 -8.03 -10.35 10.81
C SER A 58 -6.87 -11.01 11.53
N GLU A 59 -6.54 -12.23 11.11
CA GLU A 59 -5.35 -12.97 11.55
C GLU A 59 -4.26 -12.96 10.47
N ASN A 60 -4.38 -12.10 9.46
CA ASN A 60 -3.43 -12.02 8.37
C ASN A 60 -2.05 -11.61 8.92
N PRO A 61 -0.99 -12.37 8.60
CA PRO A 61 0.35 -12.10 9.12
C PRO A 61 0.98 -10.79 8.64
N LEU A 62 0.38 -10.10 7.67
CA LEU A 62 0.82 -8.74 7.30
C LEU A 62 0.61 -7.74 8.43
N ILE A 63 -0.40 -7.95 9.28
CA ILE A 63 -0.68 -7.04 10.39
C ILE A 63 0.52 -7.06 11.35
N GLY A 64 1.11 -5.89 11.56
CA GLY A 64 2.31 -5.76 12.38
C GLY A 64 3.62 -6.18 11.72
N SER A 65 3.58 -6.60 10.45
CA SER A 65 4.79 -7.13 9.78
C SER A 65 5.88 -6.08 9.54
N TRP A 66 5.52 -4.79 9.55
CA TRP A 66 6.48 -3.69 9.39
C TRP A 66 6.92 -3.05 10.71
N ALA A 67 6.39 -3.50 11.84
CA ALA A 67 6.75 -2.90 13.12
C ALA A 67 8.26 -3.04 13.38
N GLY A 68 8.89 -1.91 13.68
CA GLY A 68 10.35 -1.86 13.91
C GLY A 68 11.21 -1.70 12.65
N ASP A 69 10.62 -1.72 11.47
CA ASP A 69 11.35 -1.56 10.21
C ASP A 69 11.64 -0.09 9.88
N ASN A 70 12.58 0.12 8.97
CA ASN A 70 12.89 1.45 8.44
C ASN A 70 11.90 1.80 7.32
N ILE A 71 11.08 2.80 7.57
CA ILE A 71 10.01 3.23 6.65
C ILE A 71 10.28 4.65 6.22
N VAL A 72 10.18 4.90 4.92
CA VAL A 72 10.35 6.23 4.32
C VAL A 72 9.17 6.55 3.43
N VAL A 73 8.64 7.75 3.55
CA VAL A 73 7.70 8.29 2.56
C VAL A 73 8.53 8.95 1.47
N ALA A 74 8.76 8.23 0.38
CA ALA A 74 9.69 8.61 -0.67
C ALA A 74 8.99 9.38 -1.78
N GLY A 75 9.54 10.54 -2.14
CA GLY A 75 9.02 11.38 -3.22
C GLY A 75 9.79 11.19 -4.53
N ASP A 76 9.09 11.34 -5.65
CA ASP A 76 9.69 11.20 -6.99
C ASP A 76 10.69 12.33 -7.33
N TYR A 77 10.70 13.42 -6.56
CA TYR A 77 11.71 14.48 -6.64
C TYR A 77 12.78 14.37 -5.56
N GLY A 78 12.83 13.24 -4.86
CA GLY A 78 13.81 13.04 -3.79
C GLY A 78 15.25 13.02 -4.28
N ASP A 79 16.19 13.24 -3.36
CA ASP A 79 17.61 13.29 -3.67
C ASP A 79 18.16 11.91 -4.07
N GLU A 80 19.07 11.92 -5.06
CA GLU A 80 19.75 10.71 -5.50
C GLU A 80 20.52 10.07 -4.34
N GLY A 81 20.41 8.76 -4.23
CA GLY A 81 21.15 7.96 -3.27
C GLY A 81 20.67 8.06 -1.82
N LYS A 82 19.83 9.03 -1.49
CA LYS A 82 19.34 9.20 -0.12
C LYS A 82 18.38 8.05 0.27
N PHE A 83 18.70 7.35 1.33
CA PHE A 83 17.99 6.17 1.83
C PHE A 83 17.98 4.95 0.90
N VAL A 84 18.63 5.05 -0.27
CA VAL A 84 18.75 3.90 -1.18
C VAL A 84 19.67 2.86 -0.55
N PRO A 85 19.24 1.57 -0.44
CA PRO A 85 20.00 0.56 0.29
C PRO A 85 21.27 0.08 -0.43
N VAL A 86 21.44 0.45 -1.69
CA VAL A 86 22.63 0.09 -2.49
C VAL A 86 23.48 1.33 -2.70
N LYS A 87 24.79 1.20 -2.45
CA LYS A 87 25.74 2.32 -2.62
C LYS A 87 25.95 2.68 -4.08
N ASN A 88 26.27 3.94 -4.33
CA ASN A 88 26.64 4.49 -5.65
C ASN A 88 25.52 4.46 -6.69
N ARG A 89 24.27 4.49 -6.23
CA ARG A 89 23.12 4.63 -7.13
C ARG A 89 22.85 6.08 -7.44
N LYS A 90 22.57 6.36 -8.71
CA LYS A 90 22.16 7.69 -9.21
C LYS A 90 20.64 7.85 -9.26
N GLU A 91 19.91 6.96 -8.60
CA GLU A 91 18.46 7.01 -8.48
C GLU A 91 18.07 7.54 -7.11
N ASN A 92 16.90 8.18 -7.02
CA ASN A 92 16.30 8.43 -5.71
C ASN A 92 15.60 7.15 -5.22
N LEU A 93 15.19 7.16 -3.95
CA LEU A 93 14.55 5.99 -3.35
C LEU A 93 13.23 5.63 -4.05
N TYR A 94 12.44 6.63 -4.46
CA TYR A 94 11.18 6.39 -5.17
C TYR A 94 11.38 5.55 -6.43
N SER A 95 12.32 5.96 -7.28
CA SER A 95 12.62 5.26 -8.54
C SER A 95 13.21 3.88 -8.28
N TYR A 96 14.16 3.78 -7.35
CA TYR A 96 14.77 2.51 -6.99
C TYR A 96 13.75 1.51 -6.47
N ALA A 97 12.91 1.90 -5.55
CA ALA A 97 11.89 1.05 -4.96
C ALA A 97 10.83 0.64 -5.99
N SER A 98 10.45 1.56 -6.88
CA SER A 98 9.47 1.25 -7.94
C SER A 98 9.95 0.16 -8.89
N GLN A 99 11.26 0.06 -9.10
CA GLN A 99 11.86 -0.93 -9.99
C GLN A 99 12.25 -2.23 -9.29
N ASN A 100 12.66 -2.17 -8.03
CA ASN A 100 13.32 -3.28 -7.35
C ASN A 100 12.54 -3.87 -6.16
N PHE A 101 11.61 -3.13 -5.58
CA PHE A 101 10.85 -3.58 -4.41
C PHE A 101 9.50 -4.15 -4.82
N ILE A 102 8.93 -4.97 -3.93
CA ILE A 102 7.62 -5.59 -4.14
C ILE A 102 6.54 -4.67 -3.60
N ASP A 103 5.59 -4.29 -4.45
CA ASP A 103 4.41 -3.55 -4.02
C ASP A 103 3.43 -4.51 -3.36
N ILE A 104 3.09 -4.26 -2.09
CA ILE A 104 2.18 -5.10 -1.32
C ILE A 104 0.81 -4.45 -1.11
N SER A 105 0.50 -3.36 -1.81
CA SER A 105 -0.75 -2.62 -1.60
C SER A 105 -1.99 -3.53 -1.68
N PHE A 106 -2.10 -4.34 -2.71
CA PHE A 106 -3.27 -5.22 -2.87
C PHE A 106 -3.31 -6.36 -1.87
N ALA A 107 -2.16 -6.83 -1.41
CA ALA A 107 -2.08 -7.81 -0.33
C ALA A 107 -2.61 -7.21 0.98
N VAL A 108 -2.27 -5.96 1.26
CA VAL A 108 -2.78 -5.24 2.44
C VAL A 108 -4.28 -5.00 2.33
N ILE A 109 -4.77 -4.65 1.15
CA ILE A 109 -6.22 -4.50 0.91
C ILE A 109 -6.95 -5.82 1.20
N GLU A 110 -6.40 -6.95 0.79
CA GLU A 110 -6.99 -8.26 1.09
C GLU A 110 -7.02 -8.53 2.60
N ALA A 111 -5.95 -8.18 3.31
CA ALA A 111 -5.92 -8.31 4.76
C ALA A 111 -6.97 -7.42 5.44
N LEU A 112 -7.11 -6.19 4.99
CA LEU A 112 -8.14 -5.26 5.47
C LEU A 112 -9.55 -5.79 5.21
N CYS A 113 -9.76 -6.45 4.08
CA CYS A 113 -11.06 -7.01 3.69
C CYS A 113 -11.46 -8.27 4.47
N ASP A 114 -10.60 -8.80 5.32
CA ASP A 114 -11.01 -9.81 6.31
C ASP A 114 -11.99 -9.24 7.32
N ASP A 115 -11.93 -7.93 7.56
CA ASP A 115 -12.91 -7.23 8.37
C ASP A 115 -14.14 -6.90 7.50
N ALA A 116 -15.30 -7.41 7.88
CA ALA A 116 -16.53 -7.26 7.10
C ALA A 116 -16.96 -5.81 6.94
N TRP A 117 -16.75 -4.98 7.97
CA TRP A 117 -17.10 -3.57 7.89
C TRP A 117 -16.21 -2.85 6.88
N TYR A 118 -14.90 -3.06 6.94
CA TYR A 118 -13.96 -2.47 6.00
C TYR A 118 -14.25 -2.90 4.55
N LYS A 119 -14.49 -4.19 4.36
CA LYS A 119 -14.81 -4.74 3.04
C LYS A 119 -16.05 -4.08 2.44
N GLN A 120 -17.09 -3.89 3.25
CA GLN A 120 -18.31 -3.22 2.80
C GLN A 120 -18.05 -1.77 2.41
N GLN A 121 -17.29 -1.02 3.20
CA GLN A 121 -16.96 0.38 2.91
C GLN A 121 -16.16 0.49 1.60
N MET A 122 -15.18 -0.37 1.42
CA MET A 122 -14.36 -0.42 0.21
C MET A 122 -15.21 -0.75 -1.02
N PHE A 123 -16.11 -1.70 -0.87
CA PHE A 123 -17.02 -2.13 -1.95
C PHE A 123 -17.96 -1.01 -2.36
N GLU A 124 -18.55 -0.29 -1.39
CA GLU A 124 -19.43 0.84 -1.66
C GLU A 124 -18.70 1.98 -2.38
N GLU A 125 -17.48 2.28 -1.97
CA GLU A 125 -16.65 3.30 -2.61
C GLU A 125 -16.35 2.94 -4.07
N TRP A 126 -15.96 1.70 -4.33
CA TRP A 126 -15.68 1.24 -5.69
C TRP A 126 -16.94 1.22 -6.57
N LYS A 127 -18.06 0.84 -5.98
CA LYS A 127 -19.36 0.87 -6.66
C LYS A 127 -19.74 2.30 -7.07
N ALA A 128 -19.46 3.26 -6.22
CA ALA A 128 -19.66 4.69 -6.53
C ALA A 128 -18.78 5.17 -7.69
N GLN A 129 -17.65 4.49 -7.94
CA GLN A 129 -16.76 4.76 -9.07
C GLN A 129 -17.18 4.04 -10.37
N GLY A 130 -18.30 3.30 -10.34
CA GLY A 130 -18.85 2.62 -11.52
C GLY A 130 -18.46 1.16 -11.66
N TYR A 131 -17.81 0.57 -10.69
CA TYR A 131 -17.47 -0.85 -10.68
C TYR A 131 -18.55 -1.65 -9.95
N GLU A 132 -18.86 -2.85 -10.45
CA GLU A 132 -19.92 -3.70 -9.89
C GLU A 132 -19.42 -4.97 -9.23
N ASP A 133 -18.25 -5.47 -9.62
CA ASP A 133 -17.67 -6.70 -9.11
C ASP A 133 -16.33 -6.44 -8.42
N TRP A 134 -16.22 -6.86 -7.16
CA TRP A 134 -15.01 -6.68 -6.36
C TRP A 134 -13.76 -7.24 -7.03
N ASN A 135 -13.84 -8.45 -7.58
CA ASN A 135 -12.68 -9.10 -8.20
C ASN A 135 -12.31 -8.43 -9.52
N GLU A 136 -13.32 -8.05 -10.31
CA GLU A 136 -13.12 -7.34 -11.57
C GLU A 136 -12.51 -5.96 -11.32
N GLU A 137 -13.05 -5.21 -10.36
CA GLU A 137 -12.53 -3.89 -9.98
C GLU A 137 -11.09 -3.94 -9.54
N ARG A 138 -10.77 -4.89 -8.69
CA ARG A 138 -9.43 -5.07 -8.17
C ARG A 138 -8.45 -5.40 -9.28
N GLN A 139 -8.85 -6.26 -10.20
CA GLN A 139 -8.04 -6.63 -11.36
C GLN A 139 -7.84 -5.43 -12.30
N GLN A 140 -8.91 -4.69 -12.56
CA GLN A 140 -8.86 -3.48 -13.38
C GLN A 140 -7.97 -2.42 -12.75
N LEU A 141 -8.07 -2.22 -11.46
CA LEU A 141 -7.24 -1.26 -10.74
C LEU A 141 -5.75 -1.65 -10.78
N LYS A 142 -5.43 -2.93 -10.64
CA LYS A 142 -4.06 -3.43 -10.80
C LYS A 142 -3.49 -3.10 -12.18
N VAL A 143 -4.28 -3.33 -13.22
CA VAL A 143 -3.88 -3.03 -14.60
C VAL A 143 -3.73 -1.52 -14.80
N ASN A 144 -4.65 -0.72 -14.27
CA ASN A 144 -4.58 0.73 -14.40
C ASN A 144 -3.34 1.33 -13.73
N LEU A 145 -2.94 0.79 -12.58
CA LEU A 145 -1.80 1.30 -11.82
C LEU A 145 -0.46 0.74 -12.28
N PHE A 146 -0.42 -0.50 -12.72
CA PHE A 146 0.83 -1.23 -12.97
C PHE A 146 0.94 -1.82 -14.38
N GLY A 147 -0.04 -1.56 -15.26
CA GLY A 147 -0.06 -2.09 -16.62
C GLY A 147 -0.18 -3.61 -16.66
N GLU A 148 0.38 -4.26 -17.68
CA GLU A 148 0.37 -5.72 -17.79
C GLU A 148 1.02 -6.42 -16.59
N LYS A 149 2.04 -5.80 -16.00
CA LYS A 149 2.67 -6.29 -14.78
C LYS A 149 1.64 -6.44 -13.65
N GLY A 150 0.69 -5.51 -13.57
CA GLY A 150 -0.37 -5.54 -12.56
C GLY A 150 -1.27 -6.76 -12.67
N SER A 151 -1.63 -7.17 -13.90
CA SER A 151 -2.48 -8.34 -14.12
C SER A 151 -1.83 -9.64 -13.65
N LYS A 152 -0.51 -9.66 -13.58
CA LYS A 152 0.29 -10.81 -13.16
C LYS A 152 0.76 -10.73 -11.71
N MET A 153 0.44 -9.65 -11.00
CA MET A 153 0.80 -9.50 -9.60
C MET A 153 0.10 -10.56 -8.77
N LYS A 154 0.90 -11.36 -8.09
CA LYS A 154 0.39 -12.34 -7.14
C LYS A 154 0.25 -11.69 -5.78
N THR A 155 -0.83 -12.03 -5.09
CA THR A 155 -0.94 -11.75 -3.67
C THR A 155 0.12 -12.60 -2.96
N PRO A 156 0.96 -12.01 -2.08
CA PRO A 156 1.90 -12.81 -1.31
C PRO A 156 1.18 -13.92 -0.56
N THR A 157 1.74 -15.12 -0.61
CA THR A 157 1.24 -16.23 0.17
C THR A 157 1.63 -16.02 1.63
N TYR A 158 0.64 -16.02 2.49
CA TYR A 158 0.86 -15.95 3.93
C TYR A 158 0.83 -17.36 4.49
N ALA A 159 1.93 -17.73 5.04
CA ALA A 159 2.01 -18.99 5.75
C ALA A 159 1.66 -18.78 7.22
#